data_21baf0be8f4df607a8360ce9ea9b7a53
#
_entry.id   21baf0be8f4df607a8360ce9ea9b7a53
#
_cell.length_a   1.000
_cell.length_b   1.000
_cell.length_c   1.000
_cell.angle_alpha   90.00
_cell.angle_beta   90.00
_cell.angle_gamma   90.00
#
_symmetry.space_group_name_H-M   'P 1'
#
loop_
_entity.id
_entity.type
_entity.pdbx_description
1 polymer ?
#
loop_
_entity_poly.entity_id
_entity_poly.type
_entity_poly.pdbx_seq_one_letter_code
_entity_poly.pdbx_strand_id
1 'polypeptide(L)'
;VGQQQILLIVLAIIIVGVAIAISIQLFRSNAIEAKRDVLIEETTTLGTMALQYFKKPVELGGGGRSFTGWKIPSQMNQTVNGNFMIAAVASDEVTITGTGSEVVTGNDSIKVQTIVSENEIQTIIIN
;
A
#
# COMPACT_ATOMS: atom_id res chain seq x y z
N VAL A 1 3.21 -49.24 -28.37
CA VAL A 1 3.67 -48.03 -27.75
C VAL A 1 4.73 -48.36 -26.73
N GLY A 2 5.90 -47.75 -26.86
CA GLY A 2 7.00 -48.06 -25.97
C GLY A 2 6.89 -47.37 -24.61
N GLN A 3 7.55 -47.97 -23.61
CA GLN A 3 7.63 -47.39 -22.27
C GLN A 3 8.23 -45.99 -22.28
N GLN A 4 9.15 -45.70 -23.19
CA GLN A 4 9.76 -44.39 -23.31
C GLN A 4 8.74 -43.31 -23.66
N GLN A 5 7.77 -43.60 -24.51
CA GLN A 5 6.72 -42.66 -24.87
C GLN A 5 5.83 -42.33 -23.67
N ILE A 6 5.50 -43.34 -22.88
CA ILE A 6 4.70 -43.15 -21.66
C ILE A 6 5.47 -42.33 -20.63
N LEU A 7 6.76 -42.61 -20.44
CA LEU A 7 7.62 -41.87 -19.55
C LEU A 7 7.76 -40.39 -19.96
N LEU A 8 7.87 -40.12 -21.25
CA LEU A 8 7.94 -38.76 -21.76
C LEU A 8 6.64 -38.00 -21.54
N ILE A 9 5.50 -38.64 -21.70
CA ILE A 9 4.20 -38.04 -21.45
C ILE A 9 4.04 -37.70 -19.97
N VAL A 10 4.42 -38.59 -19.08
CA VAL A 10 4.35 -38.36 -17.63
C VAL A 10 5.29 -37.22 -17.23
N LEU A 11 6.50 -37.23 -17.77
CA LEU A 11 7.46 -36.16 -17.50
C LEU A 11 6.93 -34.79 -17.98
N ALA A 12 6.32 -34.74 -19.16
CA ALA A 12 5.74 -33.52 -19.69
C ALA A 12 4.62 -32.98 -18.80
N ILE A 13 3.76 -33.85 -18.28
CA ILE A 13 2.69 -33.46 -17.36
C ILE A 13 3.26 -32.87 -16.07
N ILE A 14 4.30 -33.47 -15.52
CA ILE A 14 4.96 -32.99 -14.29
C ILE A 14 5.57 -31.61 -14.52
N ILE A 15 6.27 -31.42 -15.63
CA ILE A 15 6.91 -30.13 -15.95
C ILE A 15 5.85 -29.02 -16.09
N VAL A 16 4.76 -29.30 -16.78
CA VAL A 16 3.67 -28.33 -16.96
C VAL A 16 3.02 -28.01 -15.63
N GLY A 17 2.79 -29.00 -14.78
CA GLY A 17 2.21 -28.81 -13.45
C GLY A 17 3.07 -27.90 -12.57
N VAL A 18 4.39 -28.10 -12.57
CA VAL A 18 5.32 -27.26 -11.82
C VAL A 18 5.33 -25.83 -12.38
N ALA A 19 5.33 -25.69 -13.70
CA ALA A 19 5.32 -24.37 -14.35
C ALA A 19 4.06 -23.58 -13.98
N ILE A 20 2.90 -24.22 -13.95
CA ILE A 20 1.64 -23.58 -13.55
C ILE A 20 1.71 -23.11 -12.10
N ALA A 21 2.20 -23.95 -11.19
CA ALA A 21 2.30 -23.60 -9.78
C ALA A 21 3.19 -22.40 -9.54
N ILE A 22 4.34 -22.33 -10.21
CA ILE A 22 5.26 -21.19 -10.13
C ILE A 22 4.61 -19.92 -10.69
N SER A 23 3.89 -20.05 -11.81
CA SER A 23 3.23 -18.91 -12.45
C SER A 23 2.16 -18.28 -11.54
N ILE A 24 1.40 -19.10 -10.83
CA ILE A 24 0.39 -18.61 -9.89
C ILE A 24 1.04 -17.85 -8.75
N GLN A 25 2.14 -18.33 -8.20
CA GLN A 25 2.86 -17.66 -7.12
C GLN A 25 3.43 -16.32 -7.57
N LEU A 26 4.03 -16.27 -8.76
CA LEU A 26 4.57 -15.03 -9.32
C LEU A 26 3.46 -14.00 -9.57
N PHE A 27 2.34 -14.45 -10.12
CA PHE A 27 1.20 -13.58 -10.39
C PHE A 27 0.67 -12.97 -9.10
N ARG A 28 0.52 -13.76 -8.05
CA ARG A 28 0.05 -13.29 -6.74
C ARG A 28 1.01 -12.27 -6.14
N SER A 29 2.31 -12.56 -6.19
CA SER A 29 3.34 -11.67 -5.68
C SER A 29 3.32 -10.32 -6.41
N ASN A 30 3.21 -10.35 -7.73
CA ASN A 30 3.15 -9.13 -8.54
C ASN A 30 1.87 -8.33 -8.26
N ALA A 31 0.74 -9.00 -8.06
CA ALA A 31 -0.51 -8.35 -7.73
C ALA A 31 -0.44 -7.64 -6.37
N ILE A 32 0.18 -8.28 -5.38
CA ILE A 32 0.38 -7.69 -4.05
C ILE A 32 1.26 -6.46 -4.14
N GLU A 33 2.37 -6.53 -4.87
CA GLU A 33 3.27 -5.39 -5.04
C GLU A 33 2.59 -4.23 -5.76
N ALA A 34 1.81 -4.51 -6.81
CA ALA A 34 1.08 -3.49 -7.53
C ALA A 34 0.09 -2.77 -6.63
N LYS A 35 -0.63 -3.50 -5.78
CA LYS A 35 -1.56 -2.90 -4.82
C LYS A 35 -0.85 -2.11 -3.74
N ARG A 36 0.30 -2.59 -3.29
CA ARG A 36 1.13 -1.86 -2.33
C ARG A 36 1.60 -0.53 -2.92
N ASP A 37 2.03 -0.53 -4.17
CA ASP A 37 2.48 0.67 -4.85
C ASP A 37 1.36 1.70 -4.97
N VAL A 38 0.14 1.27 -5.33
CA VAL A 38 -1.02 2.16 -5.39
C VAL A 38 -1.33 2.73 -4.00
N LEU A 39 -1.25 1.91 -2.96
CA LEU A 39 -1.50 2.33 -1.60
C LEU A 39 -0.45 3.36 -1.14
N ILE A 40 0.82 3.15 -1.48
CA ILE A 40 1.90 4.10 -1.23
C ILE A 40 1.60 5.44 -1.91
N GLU A 41 1.19 5.39 -3.17
CA GLU A 41 0.86 6.59 -3.94
C GLU A 41 -0.30 7.37 -3.30
N GLU A 42 -1.37 6.69 -2.93
CA GLU A 42 -2.52 7.33 -2.29
C GLU A 42 -2.16 7.91 -0.92
N THR A 43 -1.38 7.17 -0.12
CA THR A 43 -0.94 7.64 1.19
C THR A 43 -0.02 8.84 1.07
N THR A 44 0.87 8.83 0.09
CA THR A 44 1.76 9.97 -0.19
C THR A 44 0.97 11.19 -0.66
N THR A 45 -0.09 10.98 -1.44
CA THR A 45 -0.99 12.07 -1.85
C THR A 45 -1.66 12.71 -0.63
N LEU A 46 -2.14 11.88 0.30
CA LEU A 46 -2.68 12.38 1.57
C LEU A 46 -1.63 13.15 2.37
N GLY A 47 -0.40 12.67 2.37
CA GLY A 47 0.73 13.37 3.01
C GLY A 47 0.98 14.74 2.40
N THR A 48 0.89 14.85 1.09
CA THR A 48 1.01 16.13 0.39
C THR A 48 -0.12 17.08 0.79
N MET A 49 -1.33 16.57 0.90
CA MET A 49 -2.48 17.37 1.36
C MET A 49 -2.28 17.87 2.80
N ALA A 50 -1.74 17.02 3.66
CA ALA A 50 -1.41 17.40 5.03
C ALA A 50 -0.36 18.52 5.06
N LEU A 51 0.66 18.42 4.20
CA LEU A 51 1.69 19.42 4.11
C LEU A 51 1.14 20.76 3.59
N GLN A 52 0.21 20.71 2.65
CA GLN A 52 -0.48 21.92 2.17
C GLN A 52 -1.27 22.58 3.31
N TYR A 53 -1.96 21.78 4.11
CA TYR A 53 -2.65 22.27 5.30
C TYR A 53 -1.69 22.96 6.27
N PHE A 54 -0.54 22.36 6.51
CA PHE A 54 0.49 22.90 7.38
C PHE A 54 0.95 24.28 6.92
N LYS A 55 1.19 24.43 5.62
CA LYS A 55 1.70 25.69 5.04
C LYS A 55 0.63 26.75 4.85
N LYS A 56 -0.64 26.35 4.86
CA LYS A 56 -1.75 27.25 4.61
C LYS A 56 -2.04 28.09 5.86
N PRO A 57 -2.24 29.41 5.72
CA PRO A 57 -2.59 30.26 6.86
C PRO A 57 -3.91 29.86 7.50
N VAL A 58 -4.03 30.10 8.81
CA VAL A 58 -5.24 29.82 9.57
C VAL A 58 -6.45 30.56 9.00
N GLU A 59 -6.26 31.78 8.51
CA GLU A 59 -7.31 32.61 7.93
C GLU A 59 -7.93 31.96 6.70
N LEU A 60 -7.18 31.11 6.00
CA LEU A 60 -7.64 30.40 4.81
C LEU A 60 -8.08 28.95 5.13
N GLY A 61 -8.19 28.62 6.40
CA GLY A 61 -8.62 27.29 6.80
C GLY A 61 -7.49 26.28 6.97
N GLY A 62 -6.24 26.75 6.99
CA GLY A 62 -5.07 25.90 7.18
C GLY A 62 -4.62 25.80 8.63
N GLY A 63 -3.51 25.10 8.85
CA GLY A 63 -2.94 24.88 10.17
C GLY A 63 -2.03 25.99 10.65
N GLY A 64 -1.59 26.89 9.78
CA GLY A 64 -0.68 27.95 10.15
C GLY A 64 0.62 27.43 10.76
N ARG A 65 1.30 26.55 10.03
CA ARG A 65 2.51 25.86 10.45
C ARG A 65 2.30 24.85 11.59
N SER A 66 1.15 24.19 11.57
CA SER A 66 0.83 23.11 12.49
C SER A 66 -0.03 22.07 11.78
N PHE A 67 0.22 20.80 12.03
CA PHE A 67 -0.63 19.71 11.53
C PHE A 67 -1.84 19.46 12.43
N THR A 68 -1.87 20.04 13.60
CA THR A 68 -2.95 19.83 14.55
C THR A 68 -4.29 20.26 13.95
N GLY A 69 -5.28 19.39 14.04
CA GLY A 69 -6.61 19.63 13.47
C GLY A 69 -6.79 19.14 12.04
N TRP A 70 -5.72 18.70 11.37
CA TRP A 70 -5.85 18.13 10.05
C TRP A 70 -6.57 16.78 10.11
N LYS A 71 -7.45 16.57 9.15
CA LYS A 71 -8.19 15.31 9.01
C LYS A 71 -8.15 14.86 7.57
N ILE A 72 -8.18 13.55 7.38
CA ILE A 72 -8.28 12.98 6.04
C ILE A 72 -9.68 13.32 5.49
N PRO A 73 -9.78 13.86 4.26
CA PRO A 73 -11.08 14.10 3.65
C PRO A 73 -11.94 12.85 3.66
N SER A 74 -13.22 12.99 4.02
CA SER A 74 -14.12 11.83 4.19
C SER A 74 -14.27 11.01 2.90
N GLN A 75 -14.04 11.62 1.75
CA GLN A 75 -14.09 10.95 0.46
C GLN A 75 -12.85 10.09 0.19
N MET A 76 -11.77 10.32 0.93
CA MET A 76 -10.48 9.66 0.73
C MET A 76 -10.08 8.74 1.87
N ASN A 77 -10.85 8.69 2.96
CA ASN A 77 -10.51 7.82 4.09
C ASN A 77 -10.77 6.35 3.80
N GLN A 78 -11.56 6.07 2.79
CA GLN A 78 -11.83 4.72 2.31
C GLN A 78 -11.95 4.74 0.79
N THR A 79 -11.09 3.98 0.12
CA THR A 79 -11.09 3.85 -1.33
C THR A 79 -11.22 2.39 -1.72
N VAL A 80 -11.33 2.12 -3.02
CA VAL A 80 -11.33 0.75 -3.55
C VAL A 80 -10.05 0.01 -3.15
N ASN A 81 -8.95 0.74 -2.95
CA ASN A 81 -7.64 0.16 -2.67
C ASN A 81 -7.38 -0.10 -1.19
N GLY A 82 -8.11 0.56 -0.30
CA GLY A 82 -7.93 0.35 1.13
C GLY A 82 -8.49 1.47 1.98
N ASN A 83 -8.11 1.46 3.25
CA ASN A 83 -8.53 2.43 4.24
C ASN A 83 -7.33 3.26 4.69
N PHE A 84 -7.58 4.52 4.97
CA PHE A 84 -6.55 5.45 5.44
C PHE A 84 -7.00 6.09 6.75
N MET A 85 -6.06 6.17 7.70
CA MET A 85 -6.34 6.79 9.00
C MET A 85 -5.11 7.53 9.50
N ILE A 86 -5.34 8.51 10.34
CA ILE A 86 -4.27 9.21 11.02
C ILE A 86 -3.86 8.39 12.24
N ALA A 87 -2.62 7.90 12.24
CA ALA A 87 -2.10 7.12 13.36
C ALA A 87 -1.65 8.03 14.50
N ALA A 88 -1.09 9.19 14.18
CA ALA A 88 -0.66 10.16 15.16
C ALA A 88 -0.60 11.54 14.50
N VAL A 89 -0.92 12.57 15.25
CA VAL A 89 -0.83 13.95 14.80
C VAL A 89 -0.24 14.82 15.91
N ALA A 90 0.76 15.62 15.54
CA ALA A 90 1.37 16.60 16.41
C ALA A 90 1.45 17.92 15.66
N SER A 91 1.95 18.95 16.31
CA SER A 91 2.07 20.26 15.64
C SER A 91 3.10 20.27 14.52
N ASP A 92 4.13 19.45 14.61
CA ASP A 92 5.26 19.42 13.66
C ASP A 92 5.30 18.16 12.80
N GLU A 93 4.44 17.19 13.06
CA GLU A 93 4.46 15.91 12.36
C GLU A 93 3.09 15.25 12.36
N VAL A 94 2.77 14.57 11.26
CA VAL A 94 1.57 13.74 11.18
C VAL A 94 1.96 12.40 10.55
N THR A 95 1.37 11.32 11.06
CA THR A 95 1.59 9.97 10.57
C THR A 95 0.27 9.43 10.03
N ILE A 96 0.27 9.02 8.77
CA ILE A 96 -0.90 8.47 8.09
C ILE A 96 -0.64 7.00 7.82
N THR A 97 -1.57 6.13 8.20
CA THR A 97 -1.49 4.70 7.92
C THR A 97 -2.50 4.33 6.85
N GLY A 98 -2.03 3.68 5.79
CA GLY A 98 -2.87 3.10 4.75
C GLY A 98 -2.88 1.58 4.90
N THR A 99 -4.07 1.00 4.97
CA THR A 99 -4.27 -0.44 5.06
C THR A 99 -5.00 -0.93 3.82
N GLY A 100 -4.36 -1.84 3.08
CA GLY A 100 -4.95 -2.42 1.88
C GLY A 100 -5.89 -3.58 2.19
N SER A 101 -6.63 -4.01 1.16
CA SER A 101 -7.56 -5.14 1.27
C SER A 101 -6.89 -6.49 1.09
N GLU A 102 -5.68 -6.53 0.56
CA GLU A 102 -4.97 -7.78 0.30
C GLU A 102 -4.18 -8.25 1.53
N VAL A 103 -4.31 -9.53 1.85
CA VAL A 103 -3.57 -10.16 2.95
C VAL A 103 -2.22 -10.63 2.43
N VAL A 104 -1.14 -10.25 3.09
CA VAL A 104 0.23 -10.60 2.70
C VAL A 104 0.74 -11.78 3.51
N THR A 105 0.62 -11.71 4.83
CA THR A 105 1.11 -12.76 5.74
C THR A 105 0.06 -13.05 6.81
N GLY A 106 -0.30 -14.32 6.96
CA GLY A 106 -1.28 -14.73 7.96
C GLY A 106 -2.60 -13.97 7.82
N ASN A 107 -2.94 -13.18 8.81
CA ASN A 107 -4.13 -12.33 8.81
C ASN A 107 -3.81 -10.86 8.61
N ASP A 108 -2.56 -10.52 8.31
CA ASP A 108 -2.13 -9.13 8.16
C ASP A 108 -2.23 -8.67 6.71
N SER A 109 -2.96 -7.58 6.52
CA SER A 109 -3.12 -6.92 5.23
C SER A 109 -1.90 -6.07 4.89
N ILE A 110 -1.83 -5.62 3.64
CA ILE A 110 -0.85 -4.63 3.20
C ILE A 110 -1.01 -3.37 4.06
N LYS A 111 0.11 -2.90 4.62
CA LYS A 111 0.13 -1.66 5.39
C LYS A 111 1.30 -0.81 4.98
N VAL A 112 1.03 0.46 4.79
CA VAL A 112 2.07 1.47 4.55
C VAL A 112 1.83 2.62 5.51
N GLN A 113 2.89 3.34 5.81
CA GLN A 113 2.82 4.47 6.73
C GLN A 113 3.58 5.65 6.12
N THR A 114 2.95 6.81 6.11
CA THR A 114 3.57 8.03 5.64
C THR A 114 3.75 8.99 6.81
N ILE A 115 4.97 9.41 7.03
CA ILE A 115 5.32 10.38 8.05
C ILE A 115 5.60 11.70 7.35
N VAL A 116 4.84 12.73 7.70
CA VAL A 116 4.94 14.05 7.09
C VAL A 116 5.46 15.04 8.12
N SER A 117 6.54 15.70 7.80
CA SER A 117 7.09 16.78 8.59
C SER A 117 7.15 18.05 7.75
N GLU A 118 7.62 19.15 8.34
CA GLU A 118 7.69 20.45 7.66
C GLU A 118 8.46 20.38 6.34
N ASN A 119 9.53 19.59 6.29
CA ASN A 119 10.46 19.58 5.17
C ASN A 119 10.52 18.24 4.43
N GLU A 120 9.79 17.23 4.90
CA GLU A 120 9.97 15.89 4.38
C GLU A 120 8.66 15.07 4.43
N ILE A 121 8.45 14.28 3.40
CA ILE A 121 7.41 13.24 3.37
C ILE A 121 8.13 11.92 3.18
N GLN A 122 7.99 11.01 4.13
CA GLN A 122 8.64 9.71 4.10
C GLN A 122 7.58 8.62 4.18
N THR A 123 7.59 7.69 3.24
CA THR A 123 6.69 6.54 3.23
C THR A 123 7.47 5.28 3.49
N ILE A 124 7.02 4.49 4.45
CA ILE A 124 7.61 3.20 4.80
C ILE A 124 6.58 2.10 4.63
N ILE A 125 7.06 0.90 4.32
CA ILE A 125 6.23 -0.30 4.18
C ILE A 125 6.25 -1.03 5.52
N ILE A 126 5.07 -1.26 6.10
CA ILE A 126 4.94 -1.99 7.36
C ILE A 126 4.70 -3.48 7.06
N ASN A 127 3.89 -3.78 6.03
CA ASN A 127 3.60 -5.18 5.65
C ASN A 127 3.32 -5.35 4.15
#